data_c587c074638743aa157e90a6aab6d83f
#
_entry.id   c587c074638743aa157e90a6aab6d83f
#
_cell.length_a   1.000
_cell.length_b   1.000
_cell.length_c   1.000
_cell.angle_alpha   90.00
_cell.angle_beta   90.00
_cell.angle_gamma   90.00
#
_symmetry.space_group_name_H-M   'P 1'
#
loop_
_entity.id
_entity.type
_entity.pdbx_description
1 polymer ?
#
loop_
_entity_poly.entity_id
_entity_poly.type
_entity_poly.pdbx_seq_one_letter_code
_entity_poly.pdbx_strand_id
1 'polypeptide(L)'
;LSGELPLGIKRRGIKTVVTIHDLIFMRHPEFYNRPDTLIYAWKFRKTVKEADRIIAISECTKRDIMYYGGVPAEKIDLIYQSCSTRFKKRVPTEILQEVKERLSLPERYIVNVGTIEERKNILLAVKAIELLPKDISLVVVGRNTPYCDRVKAYVAGHGLESRVRILHGVDNNDLPA
;
A
#
# COMPACT_ATOMS: atom_id res chain seq x y z
N LEU A 1 10.15 -1.45 5.86
CA LEU A 1 10.83 -2.74 5.61
C LEU A 1 10.50 -3.69 6.75
N SER A 2 9.50 -4.54 6.55
CA SER A 2 9.34 -5.77 7.31
C SER A 2 10.29 -6.79 6.69
N GLY A 3 11.34 -7.20 7.36
CA GLY A 3 12.29 -8.16 6.80
C GLY A 3 13.75 -7.84 7.08
N GLU A 4 14.01 -6.97 8.06
CA GLU A 4 15.37 -6.71 8.49
C GLU A 4 15.86 -7.82 9.44
N LEU A 5 17.00 -8.41 9.13
CA LEU A 5 17.66 -9.33 10.04
C LEU A 5 18.50 -8.57 11.07
N PRO A 6 18.44 -8.96 12.35
CA PRO A 6 19.35 -8.44 13.35
C PRO A 6 20.82 -8.71 12.96
N LEU A 7 21.68 -7.76 13.25
CA LEU A 7 23.12 -7.89 13.01
C LEU A 7 23.71 -9.13 13.73
N GLY A 8 24.53 -9.90 13.03
CA GLY A 8 25.24 -11.05 13.60
C GLY A 8 24.42 -12.30 13.89
N ILE A 9 23.19 -12.39 13.39
CA ILE A 9 22.31 -13.53 13.63
C ILE A 9 22.92 -14.85 13.11
N LYS A 10 23.63 -14.83 11.98
CA LYS A 10 24.32 -16.00 11.43
C LYS A 10 25.38 -16.59 12.35
N ARG A 11 26.06 -15.73 13.12
CA ARG A 11 27.10 -16.17 14.09
C ARG A 11 26.54 -17.03 15.21
N ARG A 12 25.21 -17.04 15.39
CA ARG A 12 24.51 -17.83 16.42
C ARG A 12 23.98 -19.17 15.90
N GLY A 13 24.29 -19.56 14.65
CA GLY A 13 23.78 -20.81 14.03
C GLY A 13 22.26 -20.83 13.78
N ILE A 14 21.60 -19.69 13.87
CA ILE A 14 20.14 -19.58 13.72
C ILE A 14 19.80 -19.52 12.22
N LYS A 15 18.87 -20.38 11.79
CA LYS A 15 18.27 -20.30 10.45
C LYS A 15 17.32 -19.14 10.34
N THR A 16 17.36 -18.45 9.20
CA THR A 16 16.63 -17.20 9.01
C THR A 16 15.79 -17.22 7.73
N VAL A 17 14.53 -16.83 7.86
CA VAL A 17 13.61 -16.61 6.74
C VAL A 17 13.12 -15.17 6.81
N VAL A 18 13.16 -14.47 5.68
CA VAL A 18 12.68 -13.08 5.60
C VAL A 18 11.61 -12.94 4.53
N THR A 19 10.59 -12.15 4.81
CA THR A 19 9.57 -11.79 3.81
C THR A 19 9.88 -10.40 3.27
N ILE A 20 9.95 -10.28 1.95
CA ILE A 20 10.11 -9.01 1.24
C ILE A 20 8.80 -8.69 0.52
N HIS A 21 8.19 -7.56 0.88
CA HIS A 21 6.92 -7.12 0.30
C HIS A 21 7.10 -6.42 -1.04
N ASP A 22 8.01 -5.47 -1.10
CA ASP A 22 8.36 -4.73 -2.32
C ASP A 22 9.78 -4.18 -2.26
N LEU A 23 10.25 -3.68 -3.39
CA LEU A 23 11.51 -2.96 -3.53
C LEU A 23 11.29 -1.64 -4.28
N ILE A 24 10.18 -0.96 -4.00
CA ILE A 24 9.81 0.31 -4.65
C ILE A 24 10.92 1.34 -4.47
N PHE A 25 11.56 1.40 -3.30
CA PHE A 25 12.68 2.31 -3.03
C PHE A 25 13.92 2.08 -3.90
N MET A 26 14.08 0.87 -4.46
CA MET A 26 15.13 0.55 -5.42
C MET A 26 14.70 0.88 -6.85
N ARG A 27 13.43 0.65 -7.18
CA ARG A 27 12.87 0.80 -8.51
C ARG A 27 12.48 2.25 -8.82
N HIS A 28 12.00 2.96 -7.80
CA HIS A 28 11.51 4.33 -7.85
C HIS A 28 12.08 5.15 -6.69
N PRO A 29 13.41 5.37 -6.69
CA PRO A 29 14.07 6.12 -5.62
C PRO A 29 13.59 7.58 -5.52
N GLU A 30 12.99 8.12 -6.57
CA GLU A 30 12.41 9.47 -6.63
C GLU A 30 11.27 9.70 -5.63
N PHE A 31 10.62 8.64 -5.16
CA PHE A 31 9.56 8.73 -4.13
C PHE A 31 10.09 8.76 -2.69
N TYR A 32 11.40 8.69 -2.50
CA TYR A 32 12.04 8.60 -1.19
C TYR A 32 13.15 9.64 -1.03
N ASN A 33 13.44 10.03 0.21
CA ASN A 33 14.60 10.85 0.49
C ASN A 33 15.89 10.08 0.21
N ARG A 34 16.89 10.74 -0.38
CA ARG A 34 18.16 10.10 -0.74
C ARG A 34 18.86 9.36 0.40
N PRO A 35 18.98 9.93 1.63
CA PRO A 35 19.58 9.20 2.76
C PRO A 35 18.82 7.91 3.09
N ASP A 36 17.48 7.96 3.09
CA ASP A 36 16.64 6.80 3.40
C ASP A 36 16.81 5.71 2.35
N THR A 37 16.87 6.08 1.06
CA THR A 37 17.08 5.13 -0.04
C THR A 37 18.40 4.38 0.10
N LEU A 38 19.49 5.08 0.46
CA LEU A 38 20.80 4.46 0.66
C LEU A 38 20.80 3.49 1.85
N ILE A 39 20.19 3.89 2.96
CA ILE A 39 20.06 3.05 4.16
C ILE A 39 19.23 1.80 3.84
N TYR A 40 18.08 1.96 3.18
CA TYR A 40 17.22 0.83 2.79
C TYR A 40 17.90 -0.11 1.80
N ALA A 41 18.62 0.42 0.82
CA ALA A 41 19.38 -0.38 -0.13
C ALA A 41 20.50 -1.19 0.56
N TRP A 42 21.21 -0.58 1.49
CA TRP A 42 22.25 -1.26 2.27
C TRP A 42 21.63 -2.38 3.14
N LYS A 43 20.55 -2.07 3.89
CA LYS A 43 19.84 -3.04 4.72
C LYS A 43 19.30 -4.21 3.88
N PHE A 44 18.68 -3.92 2.73
CA PHE A 44 18.19 -4.94 1.81
C PHE A 44 19.31 -5.87 1.36
N ARG A 45 20.40 -5.33 0.81
CA ARG A 45 21.53 -6.15 0.34
C ARG A 45 22.11 -7.03 1.43
N LYS A 46 22.23 -6.48 2.65
CA LYS A 46 22.68 -7.25 3.81
C LYS A 46 21.70 -8.36 4.15
N THR A 47 20.40 -8.04 4.23
CA THR A 47 19.34 -9.00 4.56
C THR A 47 19.34 -10.17 3.58
N VAL A 48 19.33 -9.92 2.26
CA VAL A 48 19.27 -10.99 1.25
C VAL A 48 20.55 -11.84 1.22
N LYS A 49 21.70 -11.25 1.57
CA LYS A 49 22.96 -12.00 1.72
C LYS A 49 22.94 -12.93 2.93
N GLU A 50 22.42 -12.47 4.06
CA GLU A 50 22.43 -13.18 5.33
C GLU A 50 21.27 -14.16 5.51
N ALA A 51 20.12 -13.93 4.89
CA ALA A 51 18.98 -14.84 4.97
C ALA A 51 19.29 -16.22 4.39
N ASP A 52 18.79 -17.28 5.04
CA ASP A 52 18.86 -18.66 4.50
C ASP A 52 17.79 -18.84 3.42
N ARG A 53 16.58 -18.32 3.61
CA ARG A 53 15.48 -18.32 2.63
C ARG A 53 14.81 -16.94 2.60
N ILE A 54 14.24 -16.61 1.44
CA ILE A 54 13.55 -15.34 1.22
C ILE A 54 12.15 -15.65 0.69
N ILE A 55 11.14 -15.07 1.29
CA ILE A 55 9.76 -15.11 0.81
C ILE A 55 9.50 -13.83 0.00
N ALA A 56 9.13 -14.00 -1.26
CA ALA A 56 8.60 -12.95 -2.11
C ALA A 56 7.08 -13.06 -2.17
N ILE A 57 6.35 -11.94 -2.01
CA ILE A 57 4.88 -11.96 -2.00
C ILE A 57 4.25 -11.87 -3.39
N SER A 58 5.05 -11.68 -4.43
CA SER A 58 4.61 -11.62 -5.83
C SER A 58 5.76 -11.97 -6.78
N GLU A 59 5.40 -12.35 -8.00
CA GLU A 59 6.39 -12.56 -9.08
C GLU A 59 7.21 -11.31 -9.37
N CYS A 60 6.59 -10.13 -9.28
CA CYS A 60 7.29 -8.87 -9.46
C CYS A 60 8.35 -8.69 -8.37
N THR A 61 7.98 -8.89 -7.10
CA THR A 61 8.92 -8.82 -5.98
C THR A 61 10.05 -9.84 -6.12
N LYS A 62 9.74 -11.07 -6.55
CA LYS A 62 10.75 -12.11 -6.80
C LYS A 62 11.77 -11.66 -7.85
N ARG A 63 11.31 -11.12 -8.99
CA ARG A 63 12.19 -10.59 -10.03
C ARG A 63 13.06 -9.44 -9.52
N ASP A 64 12.46 -8.52 -8.75
CA ASP A 64 13.19 -7.39 -8.19
C ASP A 64 14.27 -7.84 -7.19
N ILE A 65 13.98 -8.85 -6.33
CA ILE A 65 14.97 -9.42 -5.40
C ILE A 65 16.15 -10.04 -6.18
N MET A 66 15.86 -10.80 -7.24
CA MET A 66 16.91 -11.37 -8.09
C MET A 66 17.75 -10.28 -8.75
N TYR A 67 17.12 -9.28 -9.32
CA TYR A 67 17.78 -8.20 -10.07
C TYR A 67 18.61 -7.29 -9.16
N TYR A 68 18.02 -6.73 -8.10
CA TYR A 68 18.70 -5.79 -7.22
C TYR A 68 19.58 -6.42 -6.15
N GLY A 69 19.28 -7.67 -5.76
CA GLY A 69 19.96 -8.39 -4.70
C GLY A 69 21.00 -9.39 -5.22
N GLY A 70 21.00 -9.69 -6.52
CA GLY A 70 21.87 -10.76 -7.07
C GLY A 70 21.57 -12.13 -6.46
N VAL A 71 20.32 -12.38 -6.06
CA VAL A 71 19.91 -13.60 -5.34
C VAL A 71 19.46 -14.66 -6.34
N PRO A 72 19.95 -15.90 -6.25
CA PRO A 72 19.50 -16.98 -7.13
C PRO A 72 18.05 -17.38 -6.82
N ALA A 73 17.31 -17.83 -7.85
CA ALA A 73 15.88 -18.12 -7.75
C ALA A 73 15.54 -19.19 -6.71
N GLU A 74 16.45 -20.16 -6.50
CA GLU A 74 16.31 -21.28 -5.57
C GLU A 74 16.28 -20.84 -4.10
N LYS A 75 16.81 -19.65 -3.80
CA LYS A 75 16.80 -19.04 -2.47
C LYS A 75 15.49 -18.33 -2.17
N ILE A 76 14.62 -18.14 -3.18
CA ILE A 76 13.42 -17.32 -3.09
C ILE A 76 12.16 -18.18 -3.25
N ASP A 77 11.35 -18.24 -2.21
CA ASP A 77 10.03 -18.87 -2.22
C ASP A 77 8.97 -17.81 -2.59
N LEU A 78 8.11 -18.12 -3.57
CA LEU A 78 6.98 -17.27 -3.93
C LEU A 78 5.78 -17.70 -3.11
N ILE A 79 5.35 -16.83 -2.19
CA ILE A 79 4.19 -17.07 -1.32
C ILE A 79 3.30 -15.84 -1.35
N TYR A 80 2.17 -15.94 -2.05
CA TYR A 80 1.19 -14.86 -2.15
C TYR A 80 0.53 -14.57 -0.81
N GLN A 81 0.29 -13.29 -0.55
CA GLN A 81 -0.42 -12.87 0.66
C GLN A 81 -1.93 -13.06 0.49
N SER A 82 -2.58 -13.48 1.56
CA SER A 82 -4.04 -13.52 1.66
C SER A 82 -4.54 -12.29 2.44
N CYS A 83 -5.82 -11.97 2.29
CA CYS A 83 -6.47 -10.96 3.09
C CYS A 83 -6.97 -11.53 4.43
N SER A 84 -7.21 -10.67 5.41
CA SER A 84 -7.82 -11.04 6.69
C SER A 84 -9.19 -11.70 6.46
N THR A 85 -9.54 -12.68 7.30
CA THR A 85 -10.83 -13.38 7.25
C THR A 85 -12.04 -12.45 7.37
N ARG A 86 -11.89 -11.28 8.00
CA ARG A 86 -12.96 -10.27 8.10
C ARG A 86 -13.41 -9.75 6.74
N PHE A 87 -12.51 -9.66 5.74
CA PHE A 87 -12.84 -9.25 4.37
C PHE A 87 -13.45 -10.39 3.52
N LYS A 88 -13.50 -11.62 4.06
CA LYS A 88 -14.09 -12.78 3.39
C LYS A 88 -15.52 -13.07 3.89
N LYS A 89 -15.92 -12.42 4.98
CA LYS A 89 -17.26 -12.58 5.56
C LYS A 89 -18.19 -11.52 5.01
N ARG A 90 -19.44 -11.92 4.76
CA ARG A 90 -20.49 -10.96 4.42
C ARG A 90 -20.80 -10.11 5.66
N VAL A 91 -20.78 -8.81 5.50
CA VAL A 91 -21.16 -7.87 6.56
C VAL A 91 -22.71 -7.80 6.61
N PRO A 92 -23.33 -7.83 7.80
CA PRO A 92 -24.78 -7.64 7.96
C PRO A 92 -25.25 -6.31 7.37
N THR A 93 -26.45 -6.30 6.80
CA THR A 93 -27.00 -5.11 6.13
C THR A 93 -27.14 -3.93 7.08
N GLU A 94 -27.48 -4.18 8.34
CA GLU A 94 -27.62 -3.19 9.40
C GLU A 94 -26.30 -2.47 9.64
N ILE A 95 -25.18 -3.21 9.70
CA ILE A 95 -23.82 -2.65 9.88
C ILE A 95 -23.41 -1.85 8.65
N LEU A 96 -23.71 -2.35 7.44
CA LEU A 96 -23.44 -1.60 6.20
C LEU A 96 -24.16 -0.25 6.22
N GLN A 97 -25.44 -0.23 6.63
CA GLN A 97 -26.24 0.98 6.67
C GLN A 97 -25.71 1.96 7.73
N GLU A 98 -25.38 1.45 8.93
CA GLU A 98 -24.79 2.26 10.02
C GLU A 98 -23.47 2.93 9.55
N VAL A 99 -22.56 2.17 8.95
CA VAL A 99 -21.29 2.70 8.44
C VAL A 99 -21.51 3.72 7.32
N LYS A 100 -22.44 3.44 6.40
CA LYS A 100 -22.81 4.33 5.30
C LYS A 100 -23.33 5.67 5.83
N GLU A 101 -24.23 5.65 6.82
CA GLU A 101 -24.79 6.86 7.45
C GLU A 101 -23.72 7.63 8.22
N ARG A 102 -22.99 6.95 9.10
CA ARG A 102 -21.96 7.56 9.95
C ARG A 102 -20.85 8.23 9.14
N LEU A 103 -20.41 7.61 8.06
CA LEU A 103 -19.40 8.15 7.15
C LEU A 103 -20.04 9.01 6.05
N SER A 104 -21.38 9.13 6.01
CA SER A 104 -22.15 9.82 4.99
C SER A 104 -21.74 9.41 3.57
N LEU A 105 -21.61 8.12 3.30
CA LEU A 105 -21.13 7.60 2.01
C LEU A 105 -22.17 7.84 0.91
N PRO A 106 -21.75 8.13 -0.33
CA PRO A 106 -22.63 8.24 -1.49
C PRO A 106 -23.33 6.92 -1.80
N GLU A 107 -24.41 6.96 -2.59
CA GLU A 107 -25.10 5.73 -3.02
C GLU A 107 -24.23 4.84 -3.90
N ARG A 108 -23.54 5.47 -4.86
CA ARG A 108 -22.65 4.78 -5.81
C ARG A 108 -21.26 5.41 -5.72
N TYR A 109 -20.28 4.61 -5.37
CA TYR A 109 -18.93 5.12 -5.27
C TYR A 109 -17.86 4.06 -5.60
N ILE A 110 -16.71 4.58 -5.96
CA ILE A 110 -15.45 3.85 -6.04
C ILE A 110 -14.68 4.17 -4.76
N VAL A 111 -14.16 3.18 -4.08
CA VAL A 111 -13.34 3.39 -2.88
C VAL A 111 -11.86 3.18 -3.17
N ASN A 112 -11.02 4.08 -2.64
CA ASN A 112 -9.58 3.91 -2.57
C ASN A 112 -9.13 3.95 -1.11
N VAL A 113 -8.43 2.91 -0.66
CA VAL A 113 -7.93 2.81 0.72
C VAL A 113 -6.41 2.80 0.73
N GLY A 114 -5.81 3.71 1.50
CA GLY A 114 -4.36 3.76 1.67
C GLY A 114 -3.85 5.15 2.02
N THR A 115 -2.56 5.26 2.38
CA THR A 115 -1.94 6.57 2.60
C THR A 115 -2.05 7.43 1.34
N ILE A 116 -2.49 8.68 1.48
CA ILE A 116 -2.66 9.62 0.36
C ILE A 116 -1.29 10.22 0.04
N GLU A 117 -0.55 9.56 -0.83
CA GLU A 117 0.82 9.94 -1.19
C GLU A 117 1.04 9.86 -2.72
N GLU A 118 2.05 10.57 -3.21
CA GLU A 118 2.27 10.76 -4.65
C GLU A 118 2.42 9.43 -5.41
N ARG A 119 3.15 8.47 -4.87
CA ARG A 119 3.33 7.15 -5.50
C ARG A 119 2.04 6.32 -5.61
N LYS A 120 0.98 6.65 -4.84
CA LYS A 120 -0.35 6.02 -4.95
C LYS A 120 -1.24 6.69 -6.00
N ASN A 121 -0.81 7.85 -6.49
CA ASN A 121 -1.41 8.57 -7.61
C ASN A 121 -2.93 8.78 -7.51
N ILE A 122 -3.40 9.17 -6.31
CA ILE A 122 -4.84 9.45 -6.08
C ILE A 122 -5.38 10.52 -7.04
N LEU A 123 -4.54 11.46 -7.44
CA LEU A 123 -4.94 12.50 -8.39
C LEU A 123 -5.41 11.92 -9.73
N LEU A 124 -4.84 10.79 -10.17
CA LEU A 124 -5.30 10.10 -11.38
C LEU A 124 -6.73 9.56 -11.19
N ALA A 125 -7.04 8.99 -10.02
CA ALA A 125 -8.39 8.53 -9.71
C ALA A 125 -9.39 9.70 -9.66
N VAL A 126 -8.99 10.85 -9.10
CA VAL A 126 -9.82 12.07 -9.10
C VAL A 126 -10.09 12.56 -10.51
N LYS A 127 -9.07 12.61 -11.37
CA LYS A 127 -9.26 12.96 -12.79
C LYS A 127 -10.17 11.99 -13.54
N ALA A 128 -10.07 10.71 -13.22
CA ALA A 128 -10.92 9.70 -13.84
C ALA A 128 -12.41 9.89 -13.49
N ILE A 129 -12.73 10.40 -12.29
CA ILE A 129 -14.12 10.71 -11.89
C ILE A 129 -14.77 11.75 -12.81
N GLU A 130 -14.02 12.68 -13.39
CA GLU A 130 -14.56 13.65 -14.33
C GLU A 130 -15.16 13.00 -15.58
N LEU A 131 -14.61 11.85 -15.98
CA LEU A 131 -15.00 11.08 -17.16
C LEU A 131 -16.16 10.09 -16.89
N LEU A 132 -16.50 9.88 -15.62
CA LEU A 132 -17.54 8.92 -15.22
C LEU A 132 -18.91 9.59 -15.07
N PRO A 133 -20.02 8.82 -15.13
CA PRO A 133 -21.36 9.32 -14.84
C PRO A 133 -21.42 10.12 -13.55
N LYS A 134 -22.22 11.18 -13.53
CA LYS A 134 -22.26 12.15 -12.41
C LYS A 134 -22.76 11.56 -11.09
N ASP A 135 -23.46 10.44 -11.13
CA ASP A 135 -23.95 9.70 -9.96
C ASP A 135 -22.89 8.80 -9.31
N ILE A 136 -21.69 8.67 -9.92
CA ILE A 136 -20.57 7.93 -9.36
C ILE A 136 -19.63 8.91 -8.62
N SER A 137 -19.33 8.59 -7.38
CA SER A 137 -18.40 9.35 -6.52
C SER A 137 -17.11 8.57 -6.26
N LEU A 138 -16.08 9.27 -5.78
CA LEU A 138 -14.85 8.69 -5.28
C LEU A 138 -14.75 8.91 -3.77
N VAL A 139 -14.58 7.85 -3.00
CA VAL A 139 -14.29 7.89 -1.58
C VAL A 139 -12.84 7.48 -1.37
N VAL A 140 -12.03 8.40 -0.86
CA VAL A 140 -10.62 8.16 -0.55
C VAL A 140 -10.48 8.04 0.96
N VAL A 141 -10.08 6.87 1.43
CA VAL A 141 -9.85 6.61 2.86
C VAL A 141 -8.35 6.50 3.10
N GLY A 142 -7.80 7.40 3.92
CA GLY A 142 -6.38 7.34 4.17
C GLY A 142 -5.83 8.40 5.11
N ARG A 143 -4.55 8.22 5.46
CA ARG A 143 -3.84 9.20 6.28
C ARG A 143 -3.55 10.45 5.48
N ASN A 144 -3.74 11.61 6.12
CA ASN A 144 -3.40 12.91 5.56
C ASN A 144 -1.87 13.06 5.37
N THR A 145 -1.47 13.65 4.26
CA THR A 145 -0.08 13.98 3.92
C THR A 145 -0.06 15.31 3.16
N PRO A 146 1.09 15.97 2.96
CA PRO A 146 1.17 17.18 2.14
C PRO A 146 0.66 17.01 0.70
N TYR A 147 0.75 15.79 0.14
CA TYR A 147 0.19 15.50 -1.18
C TYR A 147 -1.35 15.58 -1.20
N CYS A 148 -2.01 15.34 -0.06
CA CYS A 148 -3.46 15.46 0.05
C CYS A 148 -3.94 16.89 -0.26
N ASP A 149 -3.16 17.91 0.08
CA ASP A 149 -3.53 19.31 -0.20
C ASP A 149 -3.54 19.60 -1.70
N ARG A 150 -2.62 18.99 -2.47
CA ARG A 150 -2.64 19.06 -3.95
C ARG A 150 -3.89 18.39 -4.52
N VAL A 151 -4.29 17.25 -3.95
CA VAL A 151 -5.52 16.54 -4.36
C VAL A 151 -6.75 17.41 -4.06
N LYS A 152 -6.85 17.98 -2.86
CA LYS A 152 -7.95 18.88 -2.46
C LYS A 152 -8.03 20.13 -3.34
N ALA A 153 -6.88 20.74 -3.65
CA ALA A 153 -6.82 21.91 -4.53
C ALA A 153 -7.34 21.58 -5.94
N TYR A 154 -6.98 20.40 -6.47
CA TYR A 154 -7.52 19.95 -7.75
C TYR A 154 -9.03 19.74 -7.71
N VAL A 155 -9.54 19.06 -6.67
CA VAL A 155 -10.97 18.83 -6.45
C VAL A 155 -11.74 20.15 -6.44
N ALA A 156 -11.28 21.14 -5.67
CA ALA A 156 -11.90 22.46 -5.59
C ALA A 156 -11.82 23.22 -6.92
N GLY A 157 -10.66 23.21 -7.59
CA GLY A 157 -10.47 23.90 -8.87
C GLY A 157 -11.31 23.35 -10.04
N HIS A 158 -11.84 22.13 -9.90
CA HIS A 158 -12.66 21.46 -10.92
C HIS A 158 -14.11 21.23 -10.50
N GLY A 159 -14.55 21.80 -9.34
CA GLY A 159 -15.93 21.67 -8.87
C GLY A 159 -16.35 20.24 -8.54
N LEU A 160 -15.39 19.41 -8.02
CA LEU A 160 -15.63 17.99 -7.76
C LEU A 160 -15.96 17.69 -6.29
N GLU A 161 -16.18 18.71 -5.44
CA GLU A 161 -16.37 18.55 -3.99
C GLU A 161 -17.58 17.67 -3.66
N SER A 162 -18.62 17.71 -4.49
CA SER A 162 -19.80 16.85 -4.33
C SER A 162 -19.55 15.38 -4.71
N ARG A 163 -18.49 15.11 -5.49
CA ARG A 163 -18.19 13.79 -6.04
C ARG A 163 -16.94 13.13 -5.44
N VAL A 164 -16.08 13.87 -4.76
CA VAL A 164 -14.85 13.34 -4.17
C VAL A 164 -14.85 13.59 -2.67
N ARG A 165 -14.88 12.52 -1.90
CA ARG A 165 -14.81 12.56 -0.43
C ARG A 165 -13.48 12.01 0.04
N ILE A 166 -12.82 12.74 0.92
CA ILE A 166 -11.56 12.31 1.54
C ILE A 166 -11.82 12.11 3.03
N LEU A 167 -11.68 10.89 3.49
CA LEU A 167 -11.94 10.48 4.87
C LEU A 167 -10.64 10.11 5.57
N HIS A 168 -10.46 10.65 6.76
CA HIS A 168 -9.31 10.38 7.62
C HIS A 168 -9.78 9.70 8.91
N GLY A 169 -8.95 8.83 9.50
CA GLY A 169 -9.24 8.20 10.79
C GLY A 169 -10.40 7.20 10.77
N VAL A 170 -10.76 6.67 9.60
CA VAL A 170 -11.76 5.60 9.52
C VAL A 170 -11.23 4.36 10.24
N ASP A 171 -12.08 3.77 11.11
CA ASP A 171 -11.71 2.57 11.84
C ASP A 171 -11.46 1.40 10.87
N ASN A 172 -10.43 0.62 11.14
CA ASN A 172 -10.13 -0.57 10.35
C ASN A 172 -11.26 -1.62 10.38
N ASN A 173 -12.11 -1.59 11.40
CA ASN A 173 -13.26 -2.48 11.50
C ASN A 173 -14.40 -2.10 10.54
N ASP A 174 -14.43 -0.85 10.07
CA ASP A 174 -15.42 -0.37 9.10
C ASP A 174 -15.04 -0.68 7.64
N LEU A 175 -13.75 -0.96 7.38
CA LEU A 175 -13.29 -1.18 6.01
C LEU A 175 -13.92 -2.37 5.27
N PRO A 176 -14.41 -3.44 5.92
CA PRO A 176 -15.15 -4.50 5.23
C PRO A 176 -16.58 -4.13 4.83
N ALA A 177 -17.14 -3.06 5.42
CA ALA A 177 -18.47 -2.53 5.14
C ALA A 177 -18.44 -1.58 3.93
#